data_43132d0d6abd064e85bef70cbb11a6e7
#
_entry.id   43132d0d6abd064e85bef70cbb11a6e7
#
_cell.length_a   1.000
_cell.length_b   1.000
_cell.length_c   1.000
_cell.angle_alpha   90.00
_cell.angle_beta   90.00
_cell.angle_gamma   90.00
#
_symmetry.space_group_name_H-M   'P 1'
#
loop_
_entity.id
_entity.type
_entity.pdbx_description
1 polymer ?
#
loop_
_entity_poly.entity_id
_entity_poly.type
_entity_poly.pdbx_seq_one_letter_code
_entity_poly.pdbx_strand_id
1 'polypeptide(L)'
;MTLKADDLIPVDDIEFIDEDLRISLVKTIMNSEQYKYSEELLDLRYDNDLSLQDMIHITGLTKHEYLSLECSDMTIDVDEYEEAINKVNNKLKEWGTLND
;
A
#
# COMPACT_ATOMS: atom_id res chain seq x y z
N MET A 1 -36.75 12.60 -9.37
CA MET A 1 -36.18 12.18 -9.56
C MET A 1 -35.58 11.78 -9.40
N THR A 2 -35.78 12.01 -9.29
CA THR A 2 -35.13 11.55 -9.31
C THR A 2 -34.39 11.13 -9.42
N LEU A 3 -34.27 11.39 -9.48
CA LEU A 3 -33.46 10.88 -9.80
C LEU A 3 -32.81 10.48 -9.80
N LYS A 4 -32.89 10.82 -9.69
CA LYS A 4 -32.27 10.44 -9.81
C LYS A 4 -31.63 9.79 -9.75
N ALA A 5 -31.87 9.61 -9.37
CA ALA A 5 -31.17 8.96 -9.24
C ALA A 5 -30.68 8.33 -9.67
N ASP A 6 -30.84 8.45 -10.09
CA ASP A 6 -30.34 7.79 -10.60
C ASP A 6 -29.61 7.78 -11.20
N ASP A 7 -29.93 8.37 -11.33
CA ASP A 7 -29.15 8.90 -11.85
C ASP A 7 -27.93 8.81 -11.49
N LEU A 8 -27.95 8.59 -10.72
CA LEU A 8 -26.96 8.40 -10.15
C LEU A 8 -26.24 7.44 -10.71
N ILE A 9 -25.10 7.36 -10.50
CA ILE A 9 -24.40 6.48 -10.96
C ILE A 9 -24.32 5.44 -10.37
N PRO A 10 -24.67 4.66 -10.86
CA PRO A 10 -24.80 3.55 -10.35
C PRO A 10 -23.57 2.88 -10.08
N VAL A 11 -23.25 2.77 -8.91
CA VAL A 11 -22.24 1.89 -8.44
C VAL A 11 -22.55 0.51 -8.91
N ASP A 12 -23.81 0.19 -9.03
CA ASP A 12 -24.22 -1.12 -9.50
C ASP A 12 -23.77 -1.39 -10.92
N ASP A 13 -23.79 -0.38 -11.75
CA ASP A 13 -23.35 -0.56 -13.12
C ASP A 13 -21.89 -0.95 -13.20
N ILE A 14 -21.11 -0.41 -12.31
CA ILE A 14 -19.70 -0.74 -12.27
C ILE A 14 -19.52 -2.22 -11.94
N GLU A 15 -20.30 -2.70 -11.00
CA GLU A 15 -20.20 -4.10 -10.63
C GLU A 15 -20.59 -5.02 -11.77
N PHE A 16 -21.65 -4.68 -12.47
CA PHE A 16 -22.08 -5.55 -13.51
C PHE A 16 -21.20 -5.53 -14.72
N ILE A 17 -20.62 -4.41 -15.02
CA ILE A 17 -19.91 -4.33 -16.19
C ILE A 17 -18.69 -5.05 -16.21
N ASP A 18 -18.02 -5.08 -15.08
CA ASP A 18 -16.71 -5.50 -15.22
C ASP A 18 -16.17 -6.37 -14.19
N GLU A 19 -16.84 -7.45 -13.95
CA GLU A 19 -16.30 -8.43 -13.05
C GLU A 19 -14.98 -8.97 -13.61
N ASP A 20 -14.95 -9.25 -14.90
CA ASP A 20 -13.73 -9.75 -15.54
C ASP A 20 -12.64 -8.69 -15.51
N LEU A 21 -13.02 -7.44 -15.72
CA LEU A 21 -12.05 -6.36 -15.69
C LEU A 21 -11.54 -6.14 -14.27
N ARG A 22 -12.41 -6.25 -13.29
CA ARG A 22 -11.99 -6.12 -11.91
C ARG A 22 -11.00 -7.20 -11.52
N ILE A 23 -11.28 -8.44 -11.91
CA ILE A 23 -10.37 -9.54 -11.64
C ILE A 23 -9.05 -9.30 -12.34
N SER A 24 -9.10 -8.81 -13.58
CA SER A 24 -7.91 -8.52 -14.34
C SER A 24 -7.07 -7.43 -13.69
N LEU A 25 -7.73 -6.38 -13.18
CA LEU A 25 -7.02 -5.31 -12.49
C LEU A 25 -6.39 -5.79 -11.20
N VAL A 26 -7.11 -6.59 -10.44
CA VAL A 26 -6.58 -7.14 -9.20
C VAL A 26 -5.36 -8.01 -9.49
N LYS A 27 -5.44 -8.84 -10.52
CA LYS A 27 -4.30 -9.68 -10.90
C LYS A 27 -3.12 -8.85 -11.34
N THR A 28 -3.38 -7.76 -12.08
CA THR A 28 -2.33 -6.87 -12.52
C THR A 28 -1.60 -6.26 -11.33
N ILE A 29 -2.36 -5.79 -10.34
CA ILE A 29 -1.76 -5.21 -9.15
C ILE A 29 -0.98 -6.26 -8.38
N MET A 30 -1.55 -7.44 -8.20
CA MET A 30 -0.91 -8.50 -7.43
C MET A 30 0.35 -9.03 -8.08
N ASN A 31 0.47 -8.86 -9.41
CA ASN A 31 1.67 -9.29 -10.11
C ASN A 31 2.69 -8.17 -10.24
N SER A 32 2.40 -6.98 -9.75
CA SER A 32 3.32 -5.87 -9.88
C SER A 32 4.42 -5.97 -8.83
N GLU A 33 5.54 -5.32 -9.10
CA GLU A 33 6.63 -5.26 -8.12
C GLU A 33 6.20 -4.41 -6.94
N GLN A 34 5.41 -3.37 -7.19
CA GLN A 34 4.91 -2.52 -6.12
C GLN A 34 4.12 -3.33 -5.09
N TYR A 35 3.32 -4.28 -5.55
CA TYR A 35 2.55 -5.11 -4.64
C TYR A 35 3.47 -5.94 -3.75
N LYS A 36 4.52 -6.51 -4.32
CA LYS A 36 5.46 -7.32 -3.55
C LYS A 36 6.14 -6.49 -2.47
N TYR A 37 6.54 -5.27 -2.82
CA TYR A 37 7.17 -4.39 -1.85
C TYR A 37 6.19 -3.92 -0.79
N SER A 38 4.92 -3.69 -1.19
CA SER A 38 3.89 -3.32 -0.21
C SER A 38 3.70 -4.43 0.81
N GLU A 39 3.68 -5.68 0.34
CA GLU A 39 3.56 -6.81 1.25
C GLU A 39 4.74 -6.88 2.20
N GLU A 40 5.94 -6.61 1.69
CA GLU A 40 7.13 -6.63 2.52
C GLU A 40 7.06 -5.54 3.59
N LEU A 41 6.61 -4.34 3.23
CA LEU A 41 6.44 -3.27 4.20
C LEU A 41 5.43 -3.64 5.28
N LEU A 42 4.31 -4.23 4.87
CA LEU A 42 3.28 -4.64 5.82
C LEU A 42 3.80 -5.74 6.74
N ASP A 43 4.55 -6.69 6.20
CA ASP A 43 5.14 -7.75 7.01
C ASP A 43 6.11 -7.18 8.04
N LEU A 44 6.96 -6.24 7.62
CA LEU A 44 7.88 -5.60 8.54
C LEU A 44 7.13 -4.88 9.65
N ARG A 45 6.05 -4.21 9.28
CA ARG A 45 5.27 -3.45 10.24
C ARG A 45 4.59 -4.35 11.26
N TYR A 46 3.90 -5.39 10.80
CA TYR A 46 3.16 -6.28 11.67
C TYR A 46 4.06 -7.22 12.47
N ASP A 47 5.10 -7.72 11.85
CA ASP A 47 6.00 -8.65 12.53
C ASP A 47 6.75 -7.99 13.68
N ASN A 48 6.93 -6.67 13.61
CA ASN A 48 7.68 -5.94 14.61
C ASN A 48 6.81 -5.02 15.45
N ASP A 49 5.49 -5.19 15.35
CA ASP A 49 4.52 -4.40 16.12
C ASP A 49 4.70 -2.90 15.92
N LEU A 50 4.99 -2.49 14.70
CA LEU A 50 5.15 -1.07 14.41
C LEU A 50 3.81 -0.47 14.03
N SER A 51 3.54 0.72 14.56
CA SER A 51 2.32 1.42 14.22
C SER A 51 2.52 2.17 12.90
N LEU A 52 1.43 2.65 12.32
CA LEU A 52 1.52 3.47 11.14
C LEU A 52 2.38 4.70 11.42
N GLN A 53 2.21 5.29 12.60
CA GLN A 53 2.99 6.46 13.00
C GLN A 53 4.48 6.14 13.07
N ASP A 54 4.81 4.96 13.57
CA ASP A 54 6.21 4.52 13.61
C ASP A 54 6.80 4.46 12.22
N MET A 55 6.06 3.90 11.27
CA MET A 55 6.53 3.77 9.90
C MET A 55 6.72 5.14 9.24
N ILE A 56 5.81 6.06 9.51
CA ILE A 56 5.91 7.42 8.99
C ILE A 56 7.18 8.08 9.54
N HIS A 57 7.40 7.90 10.82
CA HIS A 57 8.57 8.50 11.48
C HIS A 57 9.87 7.91 10.93
N ILE A 58 9.93 6.60 10.81
CA ILE A 58 11.13 5.91 10.34
C ILE A 58 11.47 6.26 8.90
N THR A 59 10.45 6.31 8.04
CA THR A 59 10.69 6.55 6.62
C THR A 59 10.85 8.03 6.30
N GLY A 60 10.34 8.90 7.17
CA GLY A 60 10.39 10.33 6.91
C GLY A 60 9.37 10.80 5.89
N LEU A 61 8.43 9.92 5.51
CA LEU A 61 7.40 10.27 4.54
C LEU A 61 6.20 10.89 5.25
N THR A 62 5.36 11.57 4.48
CA THR A 62 4.08 12.02 5.03
C THR A 62 3.16 10.83 5.15
N LYS A 63 2.08 10.99 5.92
CA LYS A 63 1.10 9.93 6.06
C LYS A 63 0.55 9.48 4.72
N HIS A 64 0.23 10.46 3.86
CA HIS A 64 -0.33 10.14 2.55
C HIS A 64 0.68 9.37 1.69
N GLU A 65 1.93 9.83 1.69
CA GLU A 65 2.97 9.17 0.93
C GLU A 65 3.19 7.74 1.40
N TYR A 66 3.26 7.56 2.71
CA TYR A 66 3.51 6.22 3.24
C TYR A 66 2.33 5.28 2.97
N LEU A 67 1.09 5.78 3.16
CA LEU A 67 -0.08 4.94 2.90
C LEU A 67 -0.16 4.53 1.43
N SER A 68 0.29 5.40 0.53
CA SER A 68 0.33 5.04 -0.89
C SER A 68 1.22 3.83 -1.12
N LEU A 69 2.33 3.74 -0.40
CA LEU A 69 3.20 2.57 -0.51
C LEU A 69 2.49 1.31 -0.02
N GLU A 70 1.78 1.40 1.10
CA GLU A 70 1.08 0.22 1.62
C GLU A 70 -0.07 -0.20 0.71
N CYS A 71 -0.58 0.70 -0.10
CA CYS A 71 -1.68 0.41 -1.01
C CYS A 71 -1.23 -0.09 -2.37
N SER A 72 0.04 -0.32 -2.56
CA SER A 72 0.58 -0.84 -3.82
C SER A 72 0.35 0.12 -4.98
N ASP A 73 0.56 1.41 -4.74
CA ASP A 73 0.37 2.42 -5.76
C ASP A 73 1.37 2.20 -6.89
N MET A 74 0.87 1.81 -8.05
CA MET A 74 1.71 1.45 -9.19
C MET A 74 2.28 2.66 -9.90
N THR A 75 1.86 3.87 -9.53
CA THR A 75 2.43 5.09 -10.10
C THR A 75 3.70 5.51 -9.39
N ILE A 76 4.02 4.87 -8.26
CA ILE A 76 5.23 5.18 -7.51
C ILE A 76 6.34 4.26 -7.97
N ASP A 77 7.52 4.83 -8.18
CA ASP A 77 8.67 4.04 -8.61
C ASP A 77 9.08 3.01 -7.57
N VAL A 78 9.52 1.87 -8.05
CA VAL A 78 9.98 0.79 -7.19
C VAL A 78 11.11 1.27 -6.26
N ASP A 79 11.94 2.19 -6.73
CA ASP A 79 13.03 2.71 -5.92
C ASP A 79 12.56 3.34 -4.62
N GLU A 80 11.40 3.98 -4.63
CA GLU A 80 10.87 4.59 -3.43
C GLU A 80 10.42 3.54 -2.42
N TYR A 81 9.87 2.43 -2.91
CA TYR A 81 9.51 1.31 -2.05
C TYR A 81 10.76 0.72 -1.42
N GLU A 82 11.80 0.52 -2.23
CA GLU A 82 13.05 -0.07 -1.74
C GLU A 82 13.69 0.83 -0.69
N GLU A 83 13.65 2.12 -0.92
CA GLU A 83 14.23 3.06 0.03
C GLU A 83 13.51 3.00 1.38
N ALA A 84 12.18 2.95 1.35
CA ALA A 84 11.39 2.85 2.57
C ALA A 84 11.70 1.55 3.31
N ILE A 85 11.75 0.44 2.58
CA ILE A 85 12.05 -0.85 3.18
C ILE A 85 13.44 -0.85 3.82
N ASN A 86 14.42 -0.27 3.12
CA ASN A 86 15.78 -0.20 3.65
C ASN A 86 15.85 0.64 4.92
N LYS A 87 15.10 1.74 4.97
CA LYS A 87 15.08 2.57 6.17
C LYS A 87 14.53 1.81 7.36
N VAL A 88 13.45 1.04 7.13
CA VAL A 88 12.85 0.27 8.20
C VAL A 88 13.80 -0.84 8.66
N ASN A 89 14.39 -1.55 7.71
CA ASN A 89 15.33 -2.62 8.05
C ASN A 89 16.53 -2.09 8.82
N ASN A 90 17.05 -0.93 8.43
CA ASN A 90 18.18 -0.35 9.12
C ASN A 90 17.81 0.06 10.54
N LYS A 91 16.61 0.60 10.73
CA LYS A 91 16.16 0.98 12.05
C LYS A 91 15.98 -0.23 12.95
N LEU A 92 15.43 -1.31 12.39
CA LEU A 92 15.26 -2.55 13.14
C LEU A 92 16.60 -3.14 13.54
N LYS A 93 17.61 -3.03 12.69
CA LYS A 93 18.95 -3.50 13.04
C LYS A 93 19.52 -2.69 14.18
N GLU A 94 19.31 -1.37 14.18
CA GLU A 94 19.77 -0.53 15.28
C GLU A 94 19.13 -0.98 16.59
N TRP A 95 17.83 -1.23 16.56
CA TRP A 95 17.11 -1.62 17.77
C TRP A 95 17.56 -3.00 18.24
N GLY A 96 17.78 -3.92 17.32
CA GLY A 96 18.29 -5.25 17.67
C GLY A 96 19.68 -5.17 18.30
N THR A 97 20.53 -4.34 17.73
CA THR A 97 21.87 -4.17 18.28
C THR A 97 21.81 -3.58 19.67
N LEU A 98 20.90 -2.62 19.87
CA LEU A 98 20.77 -2.01 21.19
C LEU A 98 20.20 -2.97 22.22
N ASN A 99 19.40 -3.92 21.78
CA ASN A 99 18.76 -4.85 22.69
C ASN A 99 19.64 -6.06 23.01
N ASP A 100 20.69 -6.23 22.25
CA ASP A 100 21.62 -7.31 22.51
C ASP A 100 22.63 -6.88 23.59
#